data_17eb94c385c41296e050d0803c64717b
#
_entry.id   17eb94c385c41296e050d0803c64717b
#
_cell.length_a   1.000
_cell.length_b   1.000
_cell.length_c   1.000
_cell.angle_alpha   90.00
_cell.angle_beta   90.00
_cell.angle_gamma   90.00
#
_symmetry.space_group_name_H-M   'P 1'
#
loop_
_entity.id
_entity.type
_entity.pdbx_description
1 polymer ?
#
loop_
_entity_poly.entity_id
_entity_poly.type
_entity_poly.pdbx_seq_one_letter_code
_entity_poly.pdbx_strand_id
1 'polypeptide(L)'
;MDQTLQVRQAAADLVAAFASNDTARYFACFSEDATFLFHTVPQPLLSRRAYEELWASWQADGFAVLGCESSNAQVSLQGEVAIFMHDVATRLNVAGETLDLNERETIVFRMHGERWLACHEHLSVVSQA
;
A
#
# COMPACT_ATOMS: atom_id res chain seq x y z
N MET A 1 12.01 16.25 14.47
CA MET A 1 12.32 15.22 13.46
C MET A 1 11.78 15.68 12.10
N ASP A 2 12.56 15.46 11.08
CA ASP A 2 12.18 15.84 9.70
C ASP A 2 10.93 15.06 9.27
N GLN A 3 9.90 15.79 8.83
CA GLN A 3 8.64 15.18 8.40
C GLN A 3 8.82 14.30 7.16
N THR A 4 9.73 14.67 6.27
CA THR A 4 10.05 13.84 5.11
C THR A 4 10.55 12.46 5.54
N LEU A 5 11.43 12.42 6.53
CA LEU A 5 11.93 11.15 7.08
C LEU A 5 10.82 10.37 7.77
N GLN A 6 9.91 11.04 8.46
CA GLN A 6 8.77 10.39 9.10
C GLN A 6 7.85 9.73 8.07
N VAL A 7 7.57 10.41 6.95
CA VAL A 7 6.74 9.86 5.87
C VAL A 7 7.44 8.67 5.22
N ARG A 8 8.75 8.79 4.95
CA ARG A 8 9.53 7.67 4.39
C ARG A 8 9.48 6.45 5.32
N GLN A 9 9.57 6.67 6.64
CA GLN A 9 9.48 5.60 7.62
C GLN A 9 8.09 4.97 7.63
N ALA A 10 7.03 5.80 7.59
CA ALA A 10 5.65 5.30 7.53
C ALA A 10 5.43 4.45 6.27
N ALA A 11 5.98 4.87 5.13
CA ALA A 11 5.90 4.11 3.89
C ALA A 11 6.68 2.79 3.99
N ALA A 12 7.88 2.81 4.57
CA ALA A 12 8.67 1.59 4.77
C ALA A 12 7.95 0.60 5.69
N ASP A 13 7.33 1.11 6.75
CA ASP A 13 6.54 0.29 7.68
C ASP A 13 5.33 -0.33 6.99
N LEU A 14 4.67 0.42 6.12
CA LEU A 14 3.52 -0.07 5.35
C LEU A 14 3.94 -1.18 4.39
N VAL A 15 5.02 -0.99 3.66
CA VAL A 15 5.56 -2.01 2.74
C VAL A 15 5.95 -3.28 3.51
N ALA A 16 6.62 -3.14 4.65
CA ALA A 16 6.99 -4.27 5.48
C ALA A 16 5.76 -5.00 6.04
N ALA A 17 4.74 -4.24 6.45
CA ALA A 17 3.50 -4.82 6.95
C ALA A 17 2.77 -5.60 5.86
N PHE A 18 2.71 -5.06 4.64
CA PHE A 18 2.14 -5.76 3.49
C PHE A 18 2.87 -7.08 3.23
N ALA A 19 4.19 -7.04 3.23
CA ALA A 19 5.02 -8.23 2.98
C ALA A 19 4.94 -9.27 4.10
N SER A 20 4.52 -8.87 5.30
CA SER A 20 4.43 -9.77 6.45
C SER A 20 3.24 -10.73 6.40
N ASN A 21 2.23 -10.45 5.58
CA ASN A 21 0.94 -11.15 5.55
C ASN A 21 0.15 -11.05 6.86
N ASP A 22 0.57 -10.18 7.78
CA ASP A 22 -0.11 -9.93 9.04
C ASP A 22 -1.20 -8.89 8.79
N THR A 23 -2.44 -9.33 8.69
CA THR A 23 -3.60 -8.51 8.34
C THR A 23 -3.75 -7.32 9.29
N ALA A 24 -3.69 -7.55 10.59
CA ALA A 24 -3.88 -6.49 11.58
C ALA A 24 -2.79 -5.42 11.48
N ARG A 25 -1.54 -5.86 11.31
CA ARG A 25 -0.39 -4.96 11.17
C ARG A 25 -0.51 -4.11 9.92
N TYR A 26 -0.93 -4.72 8.80
CA TYR A 26 -1.06 -4.02 7.53
C TYR A 26 -2.16 -2.96 7.60
N PHE A 27 -3.36 -3.33 8.05
CA PHE A 27 -4.48 -2.39 8.06
C PHE A 27 -4.34 -1.30 9.13
N ALA A 28 -3.52 -1.51 10.16
CA ALA A 28 -3.20 -0.45 11.12
C ALA A 28 -2.46 0.73 10.49
N CYS A 29 -1.90 0.56 9.29
CA CYS A 29 -1.20 1.63 8.56
C CYS A 29 -2.16 2.60 7.86
N PHE A 30 -3.46 2.28 7.80
CA PHE A 30 -4.45 3.04 7.05
C PHE A 30 -5.47 3.69 7.97
N SER A 31 -5.96 4.88 7.56
CA SER A 31 -7.10 5.49 8.23
C SER A 31 -8.38 4.73 7.86
N GLU A 32 -9.41 4.85 8.70
CA GLU A 32 -10.70 4.16 8.47
C GLU A 32 -11.37 4.60 7.18
N ASP A 33 -11.18 5.87 6.80
CA ASP A 33 -11.75 6.47 5.60
C ASP A 33 -10.84 6.35 4.38
N ALA A 34 -9.80 5.52 4.45
CA ALA A 34 -8.89 5.33 3.34
C ALA A 34 -9.60 4.80 2.09
N THR A 35 -9.15 5.26 0.93
CA THR A 35 -9.66 4.83 -0.36
C THR A 35 -8.56 4.22 -1.20
N PHE A 36 -8.94 3.38 -2.17
CA PHE A 36 -7.96 2.60 -2.94
C PHE A 36 -8.39 2.49 -4.40
N LEU A 37 -7.42 2.67 -5.30
CA LEU A 37 -7.58 2.44 -6.74
C LEU A 37 -6.53 1.45 -7.17
N PHE A 38 -6.95 0.21 -7.46
CA PHE A 38 -6.05 -0.85 -7.89
C PHE A 38 -6.40 -1.28 -9.32
N HIS A 39 -5.39 -1.39 -10.19
CA HIS A 39 -5.60 -1.82 -11.57
C HIS A 39 -6.15 -3.25 -11.66
N THR A 40 -6.02 -4.02 -10.59
CA THR A 40 -6.51 -5.41 -10.53
C THR A 40 -7.95 -5.52 -10.04
N VAL A 41 -8.56 -4.41 -9.63
CA VAL A 41 -9.91 -4.38 -9.04
C VAL A 41 -10.76 -3.42 -9.86
N PRO A 42 -11.95 -3.85 -10.37
CA PRO A 42 -12.73 -3.06 -11.31
C PRO A 42 -13.40 -1.82 -10.71
N GLN A 43 -13.57 -1.76 -9.39
CA GLN A 43 -14.22 -0.63 -8.73
C GLN A 43 -13.30 -0.03 -7.67
N PRO A 44 -13.37 1.29 -7.45
CA PRO A 44 -12.65 1.89 -6.32
C PRO A 44 -13.14 1.30 -5.00
N LEU A 45 -12.22 1.13 -4.05
CA LEU A 45 -12.57 0.73 -2.70
C LEU A 45 -12.65 2.01 -1.88
N LEU A 46 -13.82 2.30 -1.30
CA LEU A 46 -14.12 3.61 -0.72
C LEU A 46 -13.98 3.66 0.81
N SER A 47 -13.46 2.60 1.43
CA SER A 47 -13.18 2.57 2.86
C SER A 47 -12.12 1.52 3.14
N ARG A 48 -11.47 1.64 4.31
CA ARG A 48 -10.55 0.60 4.76
C ARG A 48 -11.27 -0.75 4.90
N ARG A 49 -12.49 -0.73 5.41
CA ARG A 49 -13.27 -1.95 5.60
C ARG A 49 -13.53 -2.66 4.28
N ALA A 50 -13.81 -1.92 3.20
CA ALA A 50 -14.01 -2.53 1.88
C ALA A 50 -12.76 -3.30 1.44
N TYR A 51 -11.57 -2.73 1.66
CA TYR A 51 -10.32 -3.42 1.35
C TYR A 51 -10.06 -4.59 2.29
N GLU A 52 -10.35 -4.43 3.59
CA GLU A 52 -10.21 -5.52 4.55
C GLU A 52 -11.03 -6.76 4.16
N GLU A 53 -12.26 -6.54 3.71
CA GLU A 53 -13.13 -7.64 3.26
C GLU A 53 -12.58 -8.31 2.00
N LEU A 54 -12.09 -7.53 1.04
CA LEU A 54 -11.49 -8.07 -0.18
C LEU A 54 -10.20 -8.83 0.14
N TRP A 55 -9.35 -8.27 0.99
CA TRP A 55 -8.11 -8.91 1.44
C TRP A 55 -8.39 -10.26 2.09
N ALA A 56 -9.40 -10.33 2.97
CA ALA A 56 -9.79 -11.58 3.62
C ALA A 56 -10.21 -12.64 2.60
N SER A 57 -10.95 -12.22 1.56
CA SER A 57 -11.37 -13.15 0.50
C SER A 57 -10.16 -13.66 -0.30
N TRP A 58 -9.18 -12.80 -0.57
CA TRP A 58 -7.95 -13.21 -1.25
C TRP A 58 -7.17 -14.23 -0.41
N GLN A 59 -7.01 -13.96 0.89
CA GLN A 59 -6.30 -14.89 1.77
C GLN A 59 -7.02 -16.22 1.89
N ALA A 60 -8.35 -16.23 1.92
CA ALA A 60 -9.14 -17.45 1.93
C ALA A 60 -8.90 -18.30 0.68
N ASP A 61 -8.58 -17.66 -0.45
CA ASP A 61 -8.27 -18.34 -1.72
C ASP A 61 -6.78 -18.66 -1.86
N GLY A 62 -5.98 -18.49 -0.81
CA GLY A 62 -4.58 -18.83 -0.81
C GLY A 62 -3.62 -17.71 -1.21
N PHE A 63 -4.12 -16.48 -1.32
CA PHE A 63 -3.27 -15.32 -1.61
C PHE A 63 -2.25 -15.11 -0.48
N ALA A 64 -1.01 -14.87 -0.88
CA ALA A 64 0.06 -14.49 0.06
C ALA A 64 1.07 -13.59 -0.64
N VAL A 65 1.62 -12.65 0.09
CA VAL A 65 2.73 -11.82 -0.39
C VAL A 65 4.03 -12.58 -0.08
N LEU A 66 4.83 -12.82 -1.11
CA LEU A 66 6.11 -13.51 -0.99
C LEU A 66 7.28 -12.54 -0.85
N GLY A 67 7.11 -11.32 -1.34
CA GLY A 67 8.11 -10.26 -1.22
C GLY A 67 7.60 -8.97 -1.82
N CYS A 68 8.15 -7.87 -1.37
CA CYS A 68 7.79 -6.54 -1.87
C CYS A 68 9.00 -5.61 -1.69
N GLU A 69 9.46 -5.00 -2.79
CA GLU A 69 10.59 -4.09 -2.76
C GLU A 69 10.19 -2.73 -3.32
N SER A 70 10.48 -1.69 -2.53
CA SER A 70 10.25 -0.30 -2.90
C SER A 70 11.53 0.30 -3.48
N SER A 71 11.40 1.11 -4.52
CA SER A 71 12.52 1.86 -5.11
C SER A 71 12.05 3.19 -5.65
N ASN A 72 13.00 4.09 -5.93
CA ASN A 72 12.73 5.42 -6.51
C ASN A 72 11.70 6.22 -5.73
N ALA A 73 11.77 6.19 -4.40
CA ALA A 73 10.81 6.84 -3.53
C ALA A 73 10.94 8.35 -3.56
N GLN A 74 9.81 9.05 -3.68
CA GLN A 74 9.71 10.52 -3.65
C GLN A 74 8.64 10.92 -2.65
N VAL A 75 8.89 12.00 -1.91
CA VAL A 75 7.93 12.55 -0.95
C VAL A 75 7.67 14.01 -1.29
N SER A 76 6.39 14.38 -1.36
CA SER A 76 5.95 15.77 -1.51
C SER A 76 5.09 16.13 -0.30
N LEU A 77 5.59 17.03 0.56
CA LEU A 77 4.86 17.49 1.74
C LEU A 77 3.87 18.57 1.35
N GLN A 78 2.62 18.41 1.81
CA GLN A 78 1.51 19.33 1.53
C GLN A 78 0.83 19.70 2.85
N GLY A 79 1.58 20.31 3.78
CA GLY A 79 1.09 20.61 5.12
C GLY A 79 0.95 19.33 5.95
N GLU A 80 -0.26 19.04 6.40
CA GLU A 80 -0.55 17.82 7.18
C GLU A 80 -0.82 16.61 6.31
N VAL A 81 -0.66 16.74 4.99
CA VAL A 81 -0.78 15.69 4.00
C VAL A 81 0.55 15.50 3.32
N ALA A 82 0.91 14.28 3.00
CA ALA A 82 2.11 13.98 2.23
C ALA A 82 1.76 13.03 1.10
N ILE A 83 2.31 13.30 -0.08
CA ILE A 83 2.17 12.44 -1.24
C ILE A 83 3.46 11.66 -1.39
N PHE A 84 3.37 10.34 -1.29
CA PHE A 84 4.50 9.43 -1.45
C PHE A 84 4.33 8.67 -2.75
N MET A 85 5.40 8.64 -3.56
CA MET A 85 5.39 7.95 -4.85
C MET A 85 6.60 7.05 -4.92
N HIS A 86 6.42 5.82 -5.39
CA HIS A 86 7.54 4.91 -5.56
C HIS A 86 7.23 3.84 -6.61
N ASP A 87 8.27 3.12 -7.01
CA ASP A 87 8.13 1.90 -7.81
C ASP A 87 8.12 0.72 -6.85
N VAL A 88 7.31 -0.29 -7.14
CA VAL A 88 7.13 -1.45 -6.29
C VAL A 88 7.28 -2.72 -7.12
N ALA A 89 8.18 -3.59 -6.68
CA ALA A 89 8.31 -4.93 -7.25
C ALA A 89 7.75 -5.92 -6.24
N THR A 90 6.67 -6.61 -6.60
CA THR A 90 5.94 -7.48 -5.69
C THR A 90 5.89 -8.89 -6.24
N ARG A 91 6.17 -9.85 -5.38
CA ARG A 91 6.00 -11.27 -5.69
C ARG A 91 4.87 -11.82 -4.85
N LEU A 92 3.90 -12.43 -5.51
CA LEU A 92 2.68 -12.95 -4.89
C LEU A 92 2.51 -14.42 -5.18
N ASN A 93 1.86 -15.13 -4.25
CA ASN A 93 1.26 -16.42 -4.53
C ASN A 93 -0.24 -16.21 -4.72
N VAL A 94 -0.75 -16.58 -5.89
CA VAL A 94 -2.17 -16.47 -6.21
C VAL A 94 -2.64 -17.82 -6.74
N ALA A 95 -3.53 -18.47 -5.99
CA ALA A 95 -4.09 -19.77 -6.37
C ALA A 95 -3.01 -20.82 -6.70
N GLY A 96 -1.92 -20.83 -5.94
CA GLY A 96 -0.81 -21.77 -6.12
C GLY A 96 0.22 -21.38 -7.17
N GLU A 97 0.03 -20.24 -7.83
CA GLU A 97 0.98 -19.72 -8.83
C GLU A 97 1.72 -18.50 -8.30
N THR A 98 2.99 -18.38 -8.66
CA THR A 98 3.80 -17.22 -8.31
C THR A 98 3.68 -16.18 -9.42
N LEU A 99 3.35 -14.94 -9.04
CA LEU A 99 3.27 -13.80 -9.95
C LEU A 99 4.27 -12.74 -9.52
N ASP A 100 4.98 -12.16 -10.49
CA ASP A 100 5.85 -11.01 -10.28
C ASP A 100 5.21 -9.80 -10.94
N LEU A 101 4.98 -8.75 -10.13
CA LEU A 101 4.36 -7.51 -10.60
C LEU A 101 5.34 -6.35 -10.43
N ASN A 102 5.42 -5.51 -11.46
CA ASN A 102 6.12 -4.24 -11.39
C ASN A 102 5.10 -3.13 -11.51
N GLU A 103 4.98 -2.34 -10.46
CA GLU A 103 3.93 -1.35 -10.33
C GLU A 103 4.51 -0.02 -9.89
N ARG A 104 3.75 1.04 -10.15
CA ARG A 104 4.01 2.37 -9.60
C ARG A 104 2.87 2.69 -8.65
N GLU A 105 3.22 3.17 -7.48
CA GLU A 105 2.24 3.41 -6.42
C GLU A 105 2.32 4.83 -5.91
N THR A 106 1.16 5.45 -5.72
CA THR A 106 1.02 6.69 -4.98
C THR A 106 0.30 6.37 -3.68
N ILE A 107 0.87 6.80 -2.57
CA ILE A 107 0.24 6.69 -1.25
C ILE A 107 0.10 8.11 -0.71
N VAL A 108 -1.12 8.49 -0.35
CA VAL A 108 -1.37 9.77 0.32
C VAL A 108 -1.42 9.49 1.82
N PHE A 109 -0.53 10.14 2.56
CA PHE A 109 -0.49 10.06 4.02
C PHE A 109 -1.08 11.33 4.62
N ARG A 110 -1.73 11.19 5.77
CA ARG A 110 -2.30 12.30 6.52
C ARG A 110 -1.94 12.14 8.00
N MET A 111 -1.65 13.25 8.67
CA MET A 111 -1.38 13.23 10.11
C MET A 111 -2.66 12.91 10.89
N HIS A 112 -2.53 11.93 11.78
CA HIS A 112 -3.53 11.60 12.80
C HIS A 112 -2.83 11.63 14.14
N GLY A 113 -2.98 12.72 14.88
CA GLY A 113 -2.20 12.93 16.08
C GLY A 113 -0.72 13.03 15.73
N GLU A 114 0.08 12.09 16.20
CA GLU A 114 1.53 12.06 15.94
C GLU A 114 1.93 11.03 14.90
N ARG A 115 0.94 10.40 14.23
CA ARG A 115 1.21 9.33 13.26
C ARG A 115 0.78 9.75 11.86
N TRP A 116 1.58 9.35 10.88
CA TRP A 116 1.20 9.43 9.47
C TRP A 116 0.46 8.14 9.11
N LEU A 117 -0.81 8.26 8.74
CA LEU A 117 -1.61 7.12 8.26
C LEU A 117 -1.91 7.30 6.78
N ALA A 118 -1.88 6.20 6.03
CA ALA A 118 -2.25 6.22 4.63
C ALA A 118 -3.76 6.42 4.51
N CYS A 119 -4.18 7.40 3.71
CA CYS A 119 -5.61 7.66 3.45
C CYS A 119 -5.99 7.41 2.00
N HIS A 120 -5.02 7.09 1.13
CA HIS A 120 -5.28 6.72 -0.26
C HIS A 120 -4.11 5.96 -0.84
N GLU A 121 -4.40 4.94 -1.64
CA GLU A 121 -3.42 4.26 -2.47
C GLU A 121 -3.91 4.17 -3.90
N HIS A 122 -3.00 4.38 -4.85
CA HIS A 122 -3.27 4.18 -6.27
C HIS A 122 -2.12 3.37 -6.85
N LEU A 123 -2.44 2.21 -7.40
CA LEU A 123 -1.49 1.32 -8.07
C LEU A 123 -1.74 1.29 -9.56
N SER A 124 -0.69 1.44 -10.33
CA SER A 124 -0.73 1.27 -11.78
C SER A 124 0.40 0.34 -12.23
N VAL A 125 0.18 -0.34 -13.35
CA VAL A 125 1.19 -1.22 -13.94
C VAL A 125 2.27 -0.37 -14.60
N VAL A 126 3.54 -0.75 -14.40
CA VAL A 126 4.64 -0.18 -15.15
C VAL A 126 4.72 -0.93 -16.48
N SER A 127 4.55 -0.19 -17.57
CA SER A 127 4.67 -0.77 -18.90
C SER A 127 6.11 -1.20 -19.16
N GLN A 128 6.26 -2.43 -19.60
CA GLN A 128 7.56 -2.92 -20.05
C GLN A 128 7.66 -2.73 -21.56
N ALA A 129 8.22 -1.60 -21.95
CA ALA A 129 8.42 -1.29 -23.36
C ALA A 129 9.64 -2.05 -23.91
#